data_014f7d480c0b416badfc3c7338043c1b
#
_entry.id   014f7d480c0b416badfc3c7338043c1b
#
_cell.length_a   1.000
_cell.length_b   1.000
_cell.length_c   1.000
_cell.angle_alpha   90.00
_cell.angle_beta   90.00
_cell.angle_gamma   90.00
#
_symmetry.space_group_name_H-M   'P 1'
#
loop_
_entity.id
_entity.type
_entity.pdbx_description
1 polymer ?
#
loop_
_entity_poly.entity_id
_entity_poly.type
_entity_poly.pdbx_seq_one_letter_code
_entity_poly.pdbx_strand_id
1 'polypeptide(L)'
;MNELEAPKKMIFLAAAVSDFTCKSKTSKIDSSEDFSSIELEKVPKLISALTDIWAPTVSIFSFKLETDEEKIVKKAQKYFSQGVAGVIGNELLTRRYKVILILKDKTEEISIKEKDDSEIETVLVQKLLNL
;
A
#
# COMPACT_ATOMS: atom_id res chain seq x y z
N MET A 1 -10.00 31.41 -21.57
CA MET A 1 -10.24 31.14 -20.14
C MET A 1 -9.43 29.90 -19.79
N ASN A 2 -8.35 30.04 -19.02
CA ASN A 2 -7.65 28.87 -18.49
C ASN A 2 -8.56 28.22 -17.45
N GLU A 3 -9.12 27.06 -17.79
CA GLU A 3 -9.69 26.17 -16.78
C GLU A 3 -8.53 25.80 -15.83
N LEU A 4 -8.59 26.32 -14.63
CA LEU A 4 -7.75 25.89 -13.52
C LEU A 4 -8.08 24.41 -13.30
N GLU A 5 -7.23 23.50 -13.81
CA GLU A 5 -7.37 22.08 -13.50
C GLU A 5 -7.45 21.92 -11.98
N ALA A 6 -8.48 21.23 -11.53
CA ALA A 6 -8.64 20.96 -10.10
C ALA A 6 -7.40 20.24 -9.58
N PRO A 7 -6.85 20.61 -8.42
CA PRO A 7 -5.64 19.99 -7.92
C PRO A 7 -5.82 18.47 -7.78
N LYS A 8 -4.88 17.70 -8.31
CA LYS A 8 -4.87 16.24 -8.17
C LYS A 8 -4.83 15.88 -6.69
N LYS A 9 -5.77 15.06 -6.24
CA LYS A 9 -5.83 14.56 -4.86
C LYS A 9 -5.36 13.14 -4.83
N MET A 10 -4.38 12.84 -4.00
CA MET A 10 -3.78 11.52 -3.87
C MET A 10 -3.69 11.10 -2.40
N ILE A 11 -3.92 9.82 -2.12
CA ILE A 11 -3.70 9.19 -0.82
C ILE A 11 -2.71 8.03 -1.00
N PHE A 12 -1.68 8.01 -0.17
CA PHE A 12 -0.66 6.96 -0.13
C PHE A 12 -0.84 6.10 1.12
N LEU A 13 -1.24 4.84 0.93
CA LEU A 13 -1.43 3.87 2.01
C LEU A 13 -0.11 3.12 2.26
N ALA A 14 0.84 3.80 2.90
CA ALA A 14 2.19 3.29 3.13
C ALA A 14 2.34 2.50 4.45
N ALA A 15 1.37 2.59 5.35
CA ALA A 15 1.44 1.91 6.64
C ALA A 15 1.32 0.40 6.51
N ALA A 16 2.18 -0.34 7.22
CA ALA A 16 2.00 -1.77 7.42
C ALA A 16 0.89 -1.99 8.46
N VAL A 17 -0.16 -2.71 8.06
CA VAL A 17 -1.27 -3.06 8.94
C VAL A 17 -1.36 -4.58 9.09
N SER A 18 -1.73 -5.05 10.26
CA SER A 18 -1.95 -6.47 10.48
C SER A 18 -3.23 -6.94 9.81
N ASP A 19 -3.18 -8.10 9.17
CA ASP A 19 -4.36 -8.78 8.62
C ASP A 19 -5.18 -9.50 9.69
N PHE A 20 -4.62 -9.65 10.89
CA PHE A 20 -5.21 -10.37 12.01
C PHE A 20 -5.05 -9.60 13.31
N THR A 21 -6.03 -9.72 14.17
CA THR A 21 -6.02 -9.25 15.56
C THR A 21 -6.34 -10.39 16.51
N CYS A 22 -5.94 -10.26 17.78
CA CYS A 22 -6.33 -11.21 18.80
C CYS A 22 -7.80 -11.02 19.14
N LYS A 23 -8.55 -12.12 19.23
CA LYS A 23 -9.93 -12.10 19.70
C LYS A 23 -9.95 -11.62 21.17
N SER A 24 -10.73 -10.57 21.41
CA SER A 24 -10.87 -10.02 22.76
C SER A 24 -11.54 -11.04 23.70
N LYS A 25 -10.92 -11.32 24.83
CA LYS A 25 -11.56 -12.09 25.92
C LYS A 25 -12.25 -11.14 26.88
N THR A 26 -13.43 -11.51 27.35
CA THR A 26 -14.23 -10.70 28.29
C THR A 26 -13.71 -10.75 29.72
N SER A 27 -12.83 -11.70 30.05
CA SER A 27 -12.22 -11.86 31.37
C SER A 27 -10.68 -11.74 31.31
N LYS A 28 -10.12 -11.27 32.41
CA LYS A 28 -8.66 -11.28 32.59
C LYS A 28 -8.15 -12.73 32.56
N ILE A 29 -7.12 -12.97 31.79
CA ILE A 29 -6.44 -14.27 31.74
C ILE A 29 -5.57 -14.38 32.98
N ASP A 30 -5.74 -15.47 33.74
CA ASP A 30 -4.90 -15.74 34.89
C ASP A 30 -3.51 -16.21 34.43
N SER A 31 -2.46 -15.74 35.11
CA SER A 31 -1.08 -16.13 34.81
C SER A 31 -0.77 -17.60 35.11
N SER A 32 -1.67 -18.29 35.77
CA SER A 32 -1.61 -19.74 36.06
C SER A 32 -2.23 -20.61 34.96
N GLU A 33 -2.95 -20.02 33.98
CA GLU A 33 -3.49 -20.77 32.84
C GLU A 33 -2.37 -21.08 31.85
N ASP A 34 -2.25 -22.36 31.46
CA ASP A 34 -1.37 -22.80 30.37
C ASP A 34 -1.86 -22.20 29.05
N PHE A 35 -1.10 -21.23 28.54
CA PHE A 35 -1.41 -20.55 27.28
C PHE A 35 -0.99 -21.42 26.09
N SER A 36 -1.87 -22.28 25.61
CA SER A 36 -1.58 -23.18 24.48
C SER A 36 -1.90 -22.57 23.11
N SER A 37 -2.76 -21.56 23.03
CA SER A 37 -3.14 -20.95 21.75
C SER A 37 -3.70 -19.53 21.89
N ILE A 38 -3.45 -18.69 20.90
CA ILE A 38 -4.07 -17.37 20.73
C ILE A 38 -5.03 -17.47 19.55
N GLU A 39 -6.32 -17.21 19.79
CA GLU A 39 -7.30 -17.10 18.69
C GLU A 39 -7.13 -15.78 17.96
N LEU A 40 -6.93 -15.87 16.64
CA LEU A 40 -6.84 -14.72 15.76
C LEU A 40 -8.12 -14.58 14.95
N GLU A 41 -8.57 -13.34 14.78
CA GLU A 41 -9.65 -12.99 13.86
C GLU A 41 -9.15 -12.03 12.78
N LYS A 42 -9.77 -12.07 11.60
CA LYS A 42 -9.40 -11.20 10.48
C LYS A 42 -9.83 -9.77 10.76
N VAL A 43 -8.90 -8.83 10.54
CA VAL A 43 -9.22 -7.40 10.52
C VAL A 43 -9.97 -7.07 9.22
N PRO A 44 -11.10 -6.32 9.30
CA PRO A 44 -11.80 -5.86 8.11
C PRO A 44 -10.91 -5.01 7.21
N LYS A 45 -10.95 -5.27 5.89
CA LYS A 45 -10.21 -4.46 4.92
C LYS A 45 -11.06 -3.27 4.49
N LEU A 46 -10.59 -2.07 4.79
CA LEU A 46 -11.35 -0.83 4.58
C LEU A 46 -11.01 -0.15 3.24
N ILE A 47 -10.15 -0.73 2.39
CA ILE A 47 -9.74 -0.11 1.11
C ILE A 47 -10.97 0.16 0.23
N SER A 48 -11.86 -0.81 0.04
CA SER A 48 -13.07 -0.60 -0.77
C SER A 48 -13.99 0.48 -0.20
N ALA A 49 -14.12 0.57 1.12
CA ALA A 49 -14.87 1.66 1.74
C ALA A 49 -14.20 3.03 1.50
N LEU A 50 -12.87 3.08 1.51
CA LEU A 50 -12.11 4.29 1.21
C LEU A 50 -12.30 4.72 -0.25
N THR A 51 -12.20 3.79 -1.21
CA THR A 51 -12.34 4.09 -2.63
C THR A 51 -13.76 4.41 -3.06
N ASP A 52 -14.75 3.71 -2.50
CA ASP A 52 -16.13 3.79 -2.99
C ASP A 52 -16.98 4.80 -2.22
N ILE A 53 -16.69 5.03 -0.93
CA ILE A 53 -17.55 5.81 -0.04
C ILE A 53 -16.84 7.07 0.49
N TRP A 54 -15.65 6.91 1.09
CA TRP A 54 -15.04 8.01 1.84
C TRP A 54 -14.27 9.00 0.96
N ALA A 55 -13.62 8.51 -0.08
CA ALA A 55 -12.79 9.33 -0.97
C ALA A 55 -12.89 8.90 -2.46
N PRO A 56 -14.11 8.87 -3.05
CA PRO A 56 -14.32 8.32 -4.39
C PRO A 56 -13.67 9.16 -5.51
N THR A 57 -13.33 10.41 -5.23
CA THR A 57 -12.69 11.32 -6.20
C THR A 57 -11.17 11.43 -6.02
N VAL A 58 -10.60 10.62 -5.14
CA VAL A 58 -9.17 10.68 -4.79
C VAL A 58 -8.45 9.47 -5.37
N SER A 59 -7.30 9.69 -6.00
CA SER A 59 -6.44 8.60 -6.47
C SER A 59 -5.72 7.94 -5.29
N ILE A 60 -6.02 6.67 -5.04
CA ILE A 60 -5.45 5.92 -3.91
C ILE A 60 -4.35 5.01 -4.41
N PHE A 61 -3.17 5.11 -3.79
CA PHE A 61 -2.00 4.29 -4.06
C PHE A 61 -1.70 3.43 -2.83
N SER A 62 -1.59 2.12 -3.04
CA SER A 62 -1.23 1.16 -2.02
C SER A 62 0.22 0.72 -2.14
N PHE A 63 0.86 0.44 -1.02
CA PHE A 63 2.22 -0.10 -0.98
C PHE A 63 2.21 -1.60 -0.76
N LYS A 64 3.16 -2.28 -1.38
CA LYS A 64 3.37 -3.72 -1.19
C LYS A 64 4.85 -4.03 -1.09
N LEU A 65 5.26 -4.59 0.05
CA LEU A 65 6.61 -5.08 0.25
C LEU A 65 6.63 -6.60 0.09
N GLU A 66 7.48 -7.09 -0.78
CA GLU A 66 7.69 -8.53 -1.02
C GLU A 66 9.19 -8.84 -1.18
N THR A 67 9.50 -10.11 -1.15
CA THR A 67 10.86 -10.62 -1.44
C THR A 67 11.08 -10.90 -2.92
N ASP A 68 10.02 -10.83 -3.74
CA ASP A 68 10.00 -11.26 -5.13
C ASP A 68 9.05 -10.36 -5.94
N GLU A 69 9.56 -9.80 -7.02
CA GLU A 69 8.85 -8.87 -7.89
C GLU A 69 7.62 -9.51 -8.55
N GLU A 70 7.71 -10.78 -8.98
CA GLU A 70 6.59 -11.48 -9.61
C GLU A 70 5.37 -11.58 -8.68
N LYS A 71 5.62 -11.73 -7.36
CA LYS A 71 4.57 -11.76 -6.35
C LYS A 71 3.89 -10.41 -6.20
N ILE A 72 4.65 -9.31 -6.34
CA ILE A 72 4.10 -7.95 -6.28
C ILE A 72 3.09 -7.75 -7.40
N VAL A 73 3.45 -8.08 -8.64
CA VAL A 73 2.59 -7.91 -9.83
C VAL A 73 1.29 -8.72 -9.70
N LYS A 74 1.40 -10.00 -9.31
CA LYS A 74 0.22 -10.86 -9.11
C LYS A 74 -0.73 -10.32 -8.04
N LYS A 75 -0.18 -9.81 -6.94
CA LYS A 75 -0.99 -9.25 -5.85
C LYS A 75 -1.61 -7.90 -6.20
N ALA A 76 -1.00 -7.11 -7.09
CA ALA A 76 -1.52 -5.83 -7.53
C ALA A 76 -2.92 -5.95 -8.16
N GLN A 77 -3.22 -7.01 -8.90
CA GLN A 77 -4.52 -7.25 -9.52
C GLN A 77 -5.67 -7.21 -8.50
N LYS A 78 -5.44 -7.76 -7.30
CA LYS A 78 -6.42 -7.74 -6.22
C LYS A 78 -6.72 -6.32 -5.74
N TYR A 79 -5.72 -5.44 -5.70
CA TYR A 79 -5.90 -4.05 -5.29
C TYR A 79 -6.69 -3.25 -6.32
N PHE A 80 -6.48 -3.51 -7.61
CA PHE A 80 -7.25 -2.85 -8.67
C PHE A 80 -8.74 -3.18 -8.60
N SER A 81 -9.10 -4.43 -8.25
CA SER A 81 -10.51 -4.80 -8.03
C SER A 81 -11.15 -4.09 -6.82
N GLN A 82 -10.35 -3.49 -5.94
CA GLN A 82 -10.78 -2.70 -4.81
C GLN A 82 -10.78 -1.19 -5.08
N GLY A 83 -10.62 -0.76 -6.34
CA GLY A 83 -10.68 0.65 -6.75
C GLY A 83 -9.38 1.44 -6.56
N VAL A 84 -8.26 0.79 -6.25
CA VAL A 84 -6.95 1.46 -6.09
C VAL A 84 -6.43 1.92 -7.46
N ALA A 85 -5.90 3.14 -7.54
CA ALA A 85 -5.38 3.73 -8.77
C ALA A 85 -4.03 3.15 -9.20
N GLY A 86 -3.21 2.77 -8.22
CA GLY A 86 -1.91 2.15 -8.46
C GLY A 86 -1.35 1.43 -7.24
N VAL A 87 -0.41 0.53 -7.48
CA VAL A 87 0.33 -0.18 -6.44
C VAL A 87 1.81 0.15 -6.56
N ILE A 88 2.42 0.56 -5.45
CA ILE A 88 3.84 0.82 -5.35
C ILE A 88 4.47 -0.41 -4.72
N GLY A 89 5.18 -1.17 -5.55
CA GLY A 89 5.85 -2.39 -5.14
C GLY A 89 7.27 -2.12 -4.66
N ASN A 90 7.59 -2.60 -3.49
CA ASN A 90 8.93 -2.58 -2.93
C ASN A 90 9.45 -3.99 -2.79
N GLU A 91 10.65 -4.23 -3.29
CA GLU A 91 11.43 -5.42 -2.97
C GLU A 91 12.29 -5.15 -1.72
N LEU A 92 12.33 -6.12 -0.80
CA LEU A 92 12.95 -5.93 0.52
C LEU A 92 14.41 -5.45 0.45
N LEU A 93 15.18 -5.97 -0.49
CA LEU A 93 16.62 -5.69 -0.62
C LEU A 93 16.90 -4.35 -1.33
N THR A 94 16.02 -3.92 -2.23
CA THR A 94 16.24 -2.77 -3.12
C THR A 94 15.38 -1.55 -2.79
N ARG A 95 14.49 -1.64 -1.79
CA ARG A 95 13.45 -0.65 -1.46
C ARG A 95 13.94 0.79 -1.25
N ARG A 96 15.22 1.00 -0.96
CA ARG A 96 15.78 2.33 -0.73
C ARG A 96 16.09 3.09 -2.02
N TYR A 97 16.30 2.37 -3.11
CA TYR A 97 16.74 2.97 -4.38
C TYR A 97 15.94 2.48 -5.59
N LYS A 98 15.00 1.53 -5.39
CA LYS A 98 14.16 1.01 -6.47
C LYS A 98 12.74 0.74 -5.98
N VAL A 99 11.75 1.16 -6.75
CA VAL A 99 10.34 0.81 -6.59
C VAL A 99 9.72 0.46 -7.94
N ILE A 100 8.65 -0.31 -7.93
CA ILE A 100 7.89 -0.67 -9.12
C ILE A 100 6.52 -0.01 -9.00
N LEU A 101 6.23 0.89 -9.92
CA LEU A 101 4.91 1.49 -10.04
C LEU A 101 4.06 0.64 -10.98
N ILE A 102 3.00 0.05 -10.44
CA ILE A 102 2.06 -0.79 -11.18
C ILE A 102 0.75 -0.03 -11.29
N LEU A 103 0.36 0.29 -12.51
CA LEU A 103 -0.93 0.85 -12.89
C LEU A 103 -1.74 -0.21 -13.63
N LYS A 104 -3.03 0.07 -13.92
CA LYS A 104 -3.90 -0.89 -14.60
C LYS A 104 -3.38 -1.34 -15.96
N ASP A 105 -2.75 -0.42 -16.70
CA ASP A 105 -2.33 -0.57 -18.09
C ASP A 105 -0.81 -0.68 -18.28
N LYS A 106 -0.03 -0.36 -17.25
CA LYS A 106 1.43 -0.39 -17.34
C LYS A 106 2.10 -0.69 -16.00
N THR A 107 3.30 -1.24 -16.09
CA THR A 107 4.23 -1.40 -14.97
C THR A 107 5.52 -0.67 -15.32
N GLU A 108 6.04 0.09 -14.38
CA GLU A 108 7.22 0.92 -14.57
C GLU A 108 8.16 0.81 -13.37
N GLU A 109 9.44 0.56 -13.64
CA GLU A 109 10.48 0.62 -12.63
C GLU A 109 10.96 2.06 -12.44
N ILE A 110 11.03 2.49 -11.19
CA ILE A 110 11.59 3.79 -10.79
C ILE A 110 12.78 3.49 -9.90
N SER A 111 13.96 4.01 -10.29
CA SER A 111 15.20 3.78 -9.54
C SER A 111 16.02 5.07 -9.46
N ILE A 112 16.79 5.16 -8.38
CA ILE A 112 17.82 6.18 -8.15
C ILE A 112 19.17 5.46 -7.99
N LYS A 113 20.27 6.20 -8.18
CA LYS A 113 21.60 5.63 -7.91
C LYS A 113 21.76 5.47 -6.39
N GLU A 114 22.31 4.34 -5.95
CA GLU A 114 22.49 4.00 -4.54
C GLU A 114 23.33 5.02 -3.74
N LYS A 115 24.14 5.83 -4.45
CA LYS A 115 24.98 6.89 -3.87
C LYS A 115 24.48 8.30 -4.16
N ASP A 116 23.24 8.42 -4.65
CA ASP A 116 22.62 9.71 -4.90
C ASP A 116 21.97 10.22 -3.60
N ASP A 117 22.13 11.51 -3.29
CA ASP A 117 21.46 12.15 -2.15
C ASP A 117 19.94 12.34 -2.37
N SER A 118 19.43 11.94 -3.54
CA SER A 118 18.00 11.99 -3.83
C SER A 118 17.26 10.84 -3.16
N GLU A 119 16.10 11.15 -2.58
CA GLU A 119 15.19 10.18 -2.00
C GLU A 119 14.29 9.59 -3.09
N ILE A 120 14.11 8.27 -3.09
CA ILE A 120 13.25 7.56 -4.06
C ILE A 120 11.80 8.08 -3.99
N GLU A 121 11.35 8.48 -2.81
CA GLU A 121 10.02 9.05 -2.56
C GLU A 121 9.79 10.34 -3.35
N THR A 122 10.80 11.21 -3.42
CA THR A 122 10.72 12.45 -4.20
C THR A 122 10.53 12.16 -5.69
N VAL A 123 11.31 11.23 -6.24
CA VAL A 123 11.21 10.82 -7.65
C VAL A 123 9.84 10.19 -7.94
N LEU A 124 9.37 9.32 -7.04
CA LEU A 124 8.07 8.67 -7.14
C LEU A 124 6.93 9.70 -7.17
N VAL A 125 6.91 10.64 -6.21
CA VAL A 125 5.87 11.66 -6.12
C VAL A 125 5.86 12.55 -7.35
N GLN A 126 7.00 13.03 -7.81
CA GLN A 126 7.10 13.81 -9.05
C GLN A 126 6.55 13.06 -10.25
N LYS A 127 6.85 11.77 -10.35
CA LYS A 127 6.32 10.91 -11.42
C LYS A 127 4.80 10.82 -11.39
N LEU A 128 4.22 10.60 -10.20
CA LEU A 128 2.78 10.46 -10.01
C LEU A 128 2.02 11.77 -10.26
N LEU A 129 2.63 12.91 -9.96
CA LEU A 129 2.04 14.22 -10.26
C LEU A 129 1.93 14.49 -11.77
N ASN A 130 2.76 13.84 -12.58
CA ASN A 130 2.80 13.97 -14.04
C ASN A 130 1.98 12.89 -14.78
N LEU A 131 1.27 12.01 -14.05
CA LEU A 131 0.30 11.07 -14.61
C LEU A 131 -1.06 11.74 -14.84
#